data_a3d2498dd6e1e1e8f680d87b26668d21
#
_entry.id   a3d2498dd6e1e1e8f680d87b26668d21
#
_cell.length_a   1.000
_cell.length_b   1.000
_cell.length_c   1.000
_cell.angle_alpha   90.00
_cell.angle_beta   90.00
_cell.angle_gamma   90.00
#
_symmetry.space_group_name_H-M   'P 1'
#
loop_
_entity.id
_entity.type
_entity.pdbx_description
1 polymer ?
#
loop_
_entity_poly.entity_id
_entity_poly.type
_entity_poly.pdbx_seq_one_letter_code
_entity_poly.pdbx_strand_id
1 'polypeptide(L)'
;QIALIQQEINGEMKRINDVIYSGRKTAPTLTINDASHYVFFTPRDGGTGTQYKGLVVFDLAMLSLTRLPVIAHDSVMLKHIEDEAIEKIIELYAGTQKQVFIAMDKEGSYTPKTQKIMEDTKVLHLGPGEGALFGRTWNDENVEQ
;
A
#
# COMPACT_ATOMS: atom_id res chain seq x y z
N GLN A 1 26.67 10.44 6.69
CA GLN A 1 25.93 9.17 6.88
C GLN A 1 24.43 9.35 6.55
N ILE A 2 23.77 10.41 7.06
CA ILE A 2 22.35 10.71 6.75
C ILE A 2 22.11 10.89 5.25
N ALA A 3 22.98 11.63 4.55
CA ALA A 3 22.84 11.85 3.11
C ALA A 3 22.89 10.55 2.28
N LEU A 4 23.71 9.58 2.68
CA LEU A 4 23.77 8.28 2.01
C LEU A 4 22.49 7.48 2.25
N ILE A 5 21.97 7.45 3.47
CA ILE A 5 20.70 6.79 3.81
C ILE A 5 19.55 7.42 3.00
N GLN A 6 19.48 8.75 2.97
CA GLN A 6 18.47 9.47 2.18
C GLN A 6 18.56 9.12 0.68
N GLN A 7 19.76 9.07 0.13
CA GLN A 7 19.99 8.73 -1.27
C GLN A 7 19.53 7.29 -1.57
N GLU A 8 19.83 6.36 -0.69
CA GLU A 8 19.43 4.95 -0.82
C GLU A 8 17.89 4.79 -0.79
N ILE A 9 17.23 5.42 0.18
CA ILE A 9 15.77 5.42 0.30
C ILE A 9 15.12 6.03 -0.95
N ASN A 10 15.58 7.21 -1.38
CA ASN A 10 15.03 7.88 -2.56
C ASN A 10 15.27 7.08 -3.85
N GLY A 11 16.42 6.43 -3.98
CA GLY A 11 16.73 5.55 -5.09
C GLY A 11 15.78 4.36 -5.18
N GLU A 12 15.51 3.70 -4.06
CA GLU A 12 14.59 2.58 -3.99
C GLU A 12 13.13 3.01 -4.22
N MET A 13 12.70 4.12 -3.63
CA MET A 13 11.37 4.69 -3.90
C MET A 13 11.18 5.00 -5.37
N LYS A 14 12.20 5.57 -6.03
CA LYS A 14 12.15 5.82 -7.47
C LYS A 14 12.02 4.53 -8.27
N ARG A 15 12.81 3.52 -7.95
CA ARG A 15 12.76 2.21 -8.61
C ARG A 15 11.36 1.57 -8.51
N ILE A 16 10.79 1.55 -7.30
CA ILE A 16 9.44 1.01 -7.05
C ILE A 16 8.39 1.82 -7.81
N ASN A 17 8.44 3.14 -7.74
CA ASN A 17 7.52 4.02 -8.45
C ASN A 17 7.58 3.80 -9.97
N ASP A 18 8.77 3.63 -10.53
CA ASP A 18 8.97 3.38 -11.96
C ASP A 18 8.39 2.01 -12.37
N VAL A 19 8.45 0.99 -11.52
CA VAL A 19 7.78 -0.30 -11.73
C VAL A 19 6.26 -0.13 -11.77
N ILE A 20 5.69 0.62 -10.81
CA ILE A 20 4.23 0.84 -10.71
C ILE A 20 3.71 1.64 -11.92
N TYR A 21 4.42 2.69 -12.33
CA TYR A 21 3.94 3.66 -13.31
C TYR A 21 4.71 3.67 -14.64
N SER A 22 5.65 2.75 -14.84
CA SER A 22 6.49 2.70 -16.05
C SER A 22 7.19 4.04 -16.33
N GLY A 23 7.65 4.73 -15.29
CA GLY A 23 8.30 6.04 -15.38
C GLY A 23 7.38 7.23 -15.71
N ARG A 24 6.06 7.01 -15.83
CA ARG A 24 5.09 8.07 -16.23
C ARG A 24 4.76 9.08 -15.12
N LYS A 25 4.99 8.73 -13.86
CA LYS A 25 4.67 9.59 -12.70
C LYS A 25 5.91 9.85 -11.85
N THR A 26 5.96 11.04 -11.26
CA THR A 26 7.04 11.44 -10.37
C THR A 26 7.02 10.59 -9.09
N ALA A 27 8.20 10.13 -8.68
CA ALA A 27 8.38 9.41 -7.43
C ALA A 27 8.29 10.34 -6.22
N PRO A 28 7.85 9.86 -5.05
CA PRO A 28 7.95 10.60 -3.81
C PRO A 28 9.42 10.82 -3.44
N THR A 29 9.67 11.86 -2.67
CA THR A 29 11.01 12.26 -2.22
C THR A 29 11.01 12.46 -0.72
N LEU A 30 12.00 11.88 -0.05
CA LEU A 30 12.32 12.10 1.35
C LEU A 30 13.55 13.00 1.45
N THR A 31 13.45 14.09 2.21
CA THR A 31 14.60 14.93 2.61
C THR A 31 14.72 14.90 4.11
N ILE A 32 15.88 14.50 4.61
CA ILE A 32 16.19 14.46 6.04
C ILE A 32 17.13 15.63 6.33
N ASN A 33 16.63 16.64 7.03
CA ASN A 33 17.40 17.84 7.37
C ASN A 33 18.28 17.60 8.60
N ASP A 34 17.72 16.93 9.63
CA ASP A 34 18.43 16.53 10.84
C ASP A 34 17.71 15.32 11.50
N ALA A 35 18.10 14.93 12.70
CA ALA A 35 17.52 13.79 13.42
C ALA A 35 16.04 13.95 13.79
N SER A 36 15.49 15.16 13.71
CA SER A 36 14.13 15.51 14.15
C SER A 36 13.26 16.04 13.03
N HIS A 37 13.84 16.45 11.89
CA HIS A 37 13.12 17.13 10.83
C HIS A 37 13.33 16.44 9.48
N TYR A 38 12.22 16.05 8.89
CA TYR A 38 12.19 15.52 7.54
C TYR A 38 11.06 16.15 6.73
N VAL A 39 11.19 16.11 5.42
CA VAL A 39 10.14 16.49 4.47
C VAL A 39 9.90 15.31 3.53
N PHE A 40 8.63 14.91 3.40
CA PHE A 40 8.21 13.86 2.50
C PHE A 40 7.10 14.39 1.58
N PHE A 41 7.32 14.37 0.28
CA PHE A 41 6.35 14.89 -0.69
C PHE A 41 6.58 14.30 -2.09
N THR A 42 5.58 14.41 -2.95
CA THR A 42 5.73 14.10 -4.37
C THR A 42 5.82 15.41 -5.15
N PRO A 43 6.95 15.71 -5.81
CA PRO A 43 7.10 16.93 -6.58
C PRO A 43 6.03 17.08 -7.68
N ARG A 44 5.46 18.28 -7.80
CA ARG A 44 4.47 18.65 -8.83
C ARG A 44 3.12 17.91 -8.77
N ASP A 45 2.87 17.17 -7.72
CA ASP A 45 1.61 16.43 -7.56
C ASP A 45 1.22 16.38 -6.08
N GLY A 46 0.17 17.14 -5.71
CA GLY A 46 -0.36 17.25 -4.34
C GLY A 46 -1.71 16.56 -4.14
N GLY A 47 -2.16 15.77 -5.10
CA GLY A 47 -3.44 15.06 -4.99
C GLY A 47 -3.46 14.01 -3.88
N THR A 48 -4.63 13.76 -3.29
CA THR A 48 -4.82 12.77 -2.21
C THR A 48 -4.33 11.37 -2.62
N GLY A 49 -4.68 10.92 -3.83
CA GLY A 49 -4.24 9.63 -4.36
C GLY A 49 -2.71 9.54 -4.48
N THR A 50 -2.06 10.64 -4.86
CA THR A 50 -0.60 10.74 -4.92
C THR A 50 0.05 10.64 -3.55
N GLN A 51 -0.57 11.22 -2.52
CA GLN A 51 -0.06 11.11 -1.15
C GLN A 51 -0.13 9.67 -0.65
N TYR A 52 -1.26 8.97 -0.82
CA TYR A 52 -1.39 7.55 -0.45
C TYR A 52 -0.45 6.65 -1.24
N LYS A 53 -0.34 6.88 -2.55
CA LYS A 53 0.66 6.19 -3.37
C LYS A 53 2.07 6.40 -2.84
N GLY A 54 2.42 7.63 -2.48
CA GLY A 54 3.72 7.97 -1.91
C GLY A 54 4.03 7.17 -0.66
N LEU A 55 3.05 7.03 0.26
CA LEU A 55 3.20 6.22 1.48
C LEU A 55 3.42 4.75 1.14
N VAL A 56 2.63 4.17 0.24
CA VAL A 56 2.82 2.76 -0.17
C VAL A 56 4.19 2.53 -0.78
N VAL A 57 4.68 3.45 -1.63
CA VAL A 57 6.01 3.37 -2.24
C VAL A 57 7.11 3.46 -1.17
N PHE A 58 6.94 4.35 -0.19
CA PHE A 58 7.87 4.47 0.94
C PHE A 58 7.91 3.19 1.78
N ASP A 59 6.76 2.65 2.16
CA ASP A 59 6.66 1.44 2.97
C ASP A 59 7.29 0.23 2.26
N LEU A 60 7.07 0.08 0.95
CA LEU A 60 7.73 -0.94 0.13
C LEU A 60 9.25 -0.73 0.07
N ALA A 61 9.72 0.51 -0.03
CA ALA A 61 11.15 0.81 0.00
C ALA A 61 11.77 0.46 1.36
N MET A 62 11.09 0.81 2.45
CA MET A 62 11.54 0.45 3.81
C MET A 62 11.51 -1.06 4.03
N LEU A 63 10.49 -1.75 3.52
CA LEU A 63 10.42 -3.21 3.56
C LEU A 63 11.62 -3.85 2.83
N SER A 64 12.00 -3.30 1.68
CA SER A 64 13.14 -3.78 0.87
C SER A 64 14.48 -3.53 1.54
N LEU A 65 14.72 -2.30 2.02
CA LEU A 65 16.02 -1.83 2.48
C LEU A 65 16.35 -2.19 3.94
N THR A 66 15.36 -2.53 4.74
CA THR A 66 15.55 -2.73 6.19
C THR A 66 15.27 -4.16 6.63
N ARG A 67 15.43 -4.44 7.92
CA ARG A 67 15.05 -5.72 8.56
C ARG A 67 13.57 -5.74 8.97
N LEU A 68 12.75 -4.78 8.54
CA LEU A 68 11.32 -4.78 8.79
C LEU A 68 10.71 -6.10 8.30
N PRO A 69 10.06 -6.88 9.17
CA PRO A 69 9.60 -8.22 8.79
C PRO A 69 8.24 -8.21 8.08
N VAL A 70 7.45 -7.15 8.29
CA VAL A 70 6.04 -7.10 7.86
C VAL A 70 5.59 -5.67 7.63
N ILE A 71 4.66 -5.48 6.69
CA ILE A 71 3.83 -4.27 6.54
C ILE A 71 2.36 -4.64 6.47
N ALA A 72 1.49 -3.68 6.79
CA ALA A 72 0.04 -3.83 6.66
C ALA A 72 -0.56 -2.57 6.03
N HIS A 73 -1.37 -2.75 5.00
CA HIS A 73 -2.09 -1.68 4.33
C HIS A 73 -3.58 -1.97 4.30
N ASP A 74 -4.40 -0.99 4.62
CA ASP A 74 -5.84 -1.13 4.57
C ASP A 74 -6.47 -0.51 3.31
N SER A 75 -7.75 -0.80 3.10
CA SER A 75 -8.50 -0.33 1.94
C SER A 75 -8.61 1.20 1.87
N VAL A 76 -8.51 1.91 3.00
CA VAL A 76 -8.56 3.39 3.02
C VAL A 76 -7.38 3.98 2.27
N MET A 77 -6.20 3.40 2.40
CA MET A 77 -5.03 3.83 1.65
C MET A 77 -5.15 3.47 0.17
N LEU A 78 -5.56 2.24 -0.12
CA LEU A 78 -5.51 1.68 -1.47
C LEU A 78 -6.61 2.23 -2.38
N LYS A 79 -7.82 2.49 -1.88
CA LYS A 79 -8.97 2.93 -2.67
C LYS A 79 -8.80 4.28 -3.39
N HIS A 80 -7.83 5.08 -2.99
CA HIS A 80 -7.51 6.36 -3.62
C HIS A 80 -6.44 6.26 -4.72
N ILE A 81 -5.89 5.06 -4.91
CA ILE A 81 -4.88 4.77 -5.93
C ILE A 81 -5.60 4.19 -7.16
N GLU A 82 -5.11 4.51 -8.35
CA GLU A 82 -5.67 4.02 -9.63
C GLU A 82 -5.58 2.49 -9.71
N ASP A 83 -6.62 1.82 -10.24
CA ASP A 83 -6.70 0.35 -10.31
C ASP A 83 -5.47 -0.28 -11.02
N GLU A 84 -4.99 0.33 -12.13
CA GLU A 84 -3.77 -0.14 -12.83
C GLU A 84 -2.53 -0.13 -11.92
N ALA A 85 -2.41 0.89 -11.06
CA ALA A 85 -1.31 0.98 -10.11
C ALA A 85 -1.47 -0.01 -8.95
N ILE A 86 -2.69 -0.23 -8.46
CA ILE A 86 -2.99 -1.25 -7.44
C ILE A 86 -2.59 -2.63 -7.93
N GLU A 87 -2.87 -2.99 -9.17
CA GLU A 87 -2.46 -4.29 -9.73
C GLU A 87 -0.94 -4.48 -9.67
N LYS A 88 -0.17 -3.43 -10.00
CA LYS A 88 1.30 -3.47 -9.88
C LYS A 88 1.79 -3.54 -8.44
N ILE A 89 1.11 -2.86 -7.53
CA ILE A 89 1.41 -2.93 -6.10
C ILE A 89 1.15 -4.35 -5.56
N ILE A 90 0.04 -4.99 -5.94
CA ILE A 90 -0.27 -6.38 -5.56
C ILE A 90 0.79 -7.34 -6.11
N GLU A 91 1.25 -7.16 -7.34
CA GLU A 91 2.36 -7.95 -7.90
C GLU A 91 3.65 -7.79 -7.08
N LEU A 92 3.96 -6.56 -6.65
CA LEU A 92 5.13 -6.29 -5.78
C LEU A 92 4.99 -6.93 -4.41
N TYR A 93 3.80 -6.87 -3.80
CA TYR A 93 3.53 -7.56 -2.52
C TYR A 93 3.74 -9.06 -2.64
N ALA A 94 3.16 -9.68 -3.67
CA ALA A 94 3.30 -11.12 -3.91
C ALA A 94 4.74 -11.55 -4.23
N GLY A 95 5.55 -10.64 -4.79
CA GLY A 95 6.95 -10.90 -5.13
C GLY A 95 7.94 -10.73 -3.97
N THR A 96 7.52 -10.16 -2.84
CA THR A 96 8.43 -10.00 -1.68
C THR A 96 8.63 -11.30 -0.92
N GLN A 97 9.81 -11.46 -0.28
CA GLN A 97 10.08 -12.56 0.65
C GLN A 97 9.64 -12.27 2.09
N LYS A 98 9.00 -11.12 2.30
CA LYS A 98 8.54 -10.66 3.61
C LYS A 98 7.01 -10.69 3.67
N GLN A 99 6.47 -10.61 4.87
CA GLN A 99 5.03 -10.70 5.06
C GLN A 99 4.35 -9.36 4.75
N VAL A 100 3.27 -9.40 3.96
CA VAL A 100 2.42 -8.26 3.68
C VAL A 100 0.98 -8.62 3.98
N PHE A 101 0.32 -7.82 4.81
CA PHE A 101 -1.12 -7.90 5.03
C PHE A 101 -1.80 -6.75 4.29
N ILE A 102 -2.84 -7.08 3.54
CA ILE A 102 -3.69 -6.08 2.90
C ILE A 102 -5.16 -6.36 3.23
N ALA A 103 -5.92 -5.30 3.49
CA ALA A 103 -7.37 -5.35 3.51
C ALA A 103 -7.91 -4.66 2.25
N MET A 104 -8.74 -5.36 1.48
CA MET A 104 -9.32 -4.86 0.24
C MET A 104 -10.83 -5.05 0.28
N ASP A 105 -11.56 -4.03 -0.16
CA ASP A 105 -13.02 -4.03 -0.28
C ASP A 105 -13.51 -4.19 -1.74
N LYS A 106 -12.58 -4.28 -2.71
CA LYS A 106 -12.84 -4.25 -4.14
C LYS A 106 -12.03 -5.35 -4.84
N GLU A 107 -12.66 -6.47 -5.16
CA GLU A 107 -12.00 -7.60 -5.81
C GLU A 107 -12.32 -7.69 -7.33
N GLY A 108 -13.55 -7.38 -7.72
CA GLY A 108 -14.08 -7.68 -9.06
C GLY A 108 -13.62 -6.76 -10.20
N SER A 109 -12.92 -5.66 -9.92
CA SER A 109 -12.52 -4.67 -10.94
C SER A 109 -11.12 -4.87 -11.51
N TYR A 110 -10.36 -5.83 -10.98
CA TYR A 110 -8.99 -6.08 -11.39
C TYR A 110 -8.89 -7.15 -12.47
N THR A 111 -7.73 -7.24 -13.13
CA THR A 111 -7.47 -8.28 -14.14
C THR A 111 -7.51 -9.68 -13.52
N PRO A 112 -7.80 -10.74 -14.32
CA PRO A 112 -7.81 -12.13 -13.84
C PRO A 112 -6.52 -12.55 -13.13
N LYS A 113 -5.37 -12.01 -13.54
CA LYS A 113 -4.07 -12.28 -12.89
C LYS A 113 -4.08 -11.75 -11.46
N THR A 114 -4.49 -10.51 -11.25
CA THR A 114 -4.56 -9.87 -9.93
C THR A 114 -5.59 -10.54 -9.05
N GLN A 115 -6.79 -10.84 -9.59
CA GLN A 115 -7.82 -11.58 -8.86
C GLN A 115 -7.31 -12.94 -8.38
N LYS A 116 -6.54 -13.65 -9.22
CA LYS A 116 -5.95 -14.93 -8.84
C LYS A 116 -4.95 -14.77 -7.68
N ILE A 117 -4.07 -13.77 -7.73
CA ILE A 117 -3.13 -13.51 -6.62
C ILE A 117 -3.90 -13.26 -5.32
N MET A 118 -4.95 -12.42 -5.37
CA MET A 118 -5.78 -12.09 -4.21
C MET A 118 -6.47 -13.34 -3.66
N GLU A 119 -7.05 -14.20 -4.50
CA GLU A 119 -7.74 -15.43 -4.08
C GLU A 119 -6.75 -16.44 -3.49
N ASP A 120 -5.59 -16.66 -4.13
CA ASP A 120 -4.57 -17.59 -3.66
C ASP A 120 -3.95 -17.18 -2.31
N THR A 121 -4.00 -15.87 -1.97
CA THR A 121 -3.43 -15.31 -0.73
C THR A 121 -4.47 -14.92 0.31
N LYS A 122 -5.77 -15.05 0.00
CA LYS A 122 -6.86 -14.71 0.89
C LYS A 122 -6.86 -15.56 2.15
N VAL A 123 -6.76 -14.91 3.31
CA VAL A 123 -6.78 -15.59 4.62
C VAL A 123 -8.09 -15.36 5.37
N LEU A 124 -8.85 -14.32 5.02
CA LEU A 124 -10.11 -13.97 5.66
C LEU A 124 -11.03 -13.30 4.65
N HIS A 125 -12.28 -13.70 4.63
CA HIS A 125 -13.34 -13.01 3.89
C HIS A 125 -14.42 -12.55 4.88
N LEU A 126 -14.67 -11.23 4.92
CA LEU A 126 -15.71 -10.65 5.75
C LEU A 126 -16.91 -10.27 4.85
N GLY A 127 -18.10 -10.57 5.33
CA GLY A 127 -19.36 -10.26 4.65
C GLY A 127 -20.43 -9.78 5.63
N PRO A 128 -21.63 -9.45 5.15
CA PRO A 128 -22.73 -9.05 6.01
C PRO A 128 -23.25 -10.24 6.84
N GLY A 129 -23.95 -9.94 7.94
CA GLY A 129 -24.59 -10.95 8.81
C GLY A 129 -23.58 -11.87 9.49
N GLU A 130 -23.75 -13.17 9.35
CA GLU A 130 -22.86 -14.17 9.96
C GLU A 130 -21.42 -14.12 9.45
N GLY A 131 -21.19 -13.52 8.26
CA GLY A 131 -19.87 -13.26 7.70
C GLY A 131 -19.17 -12.03 8.29
N ALA A 132 -19.80 -11.25 9.16
CA ALA A 132 -19.19 -10.11 9.81
C ALA A 132 -18.15 -10.56 10.86
N LEU A 133 -17.15 -9.71 11.14
CA LEU A 133 -16.04 -10.03 12.05
C LEU A 133 -16.46 -10.56 13.42
N PHE A 134 -17.61 -10.10 13.93
CA PHE A 134 -18.18 -10.53 15.22
C PHE A 134 -19.52 -11.28 15.04
N GLY A 135 -19.80 -11.80 13.85
CA GLY A 135 -21.06 -12.50 13.53
C GLY A 135 -22.28 -11.59 13.46
N ARG A 136 -22.08 -10.26 13.50
CA ARG A 136 -23.16 -9.27 13.42
C ARG A 136 -22.64 -7.96 12.80
N THR A 137 -23.54 -7.19 12.17
CA THR A 137 -23.28 -5.83 11.73
C THR A 137 -23.52 -4.84 12.87
N TRP A 138 -22.81 -3.72 12.90
CA TRP A 138 -22.97 -2.67 13.91
C TRP A 138 -24.32 -1.93 13.82
N ASN A 139 -25.04 -2.08 12.71
CA ASN A 139 -26.31 -1.42 12.43
C ASN A 139 -27.54 -2.32 12.61
N ASP A 140 -27.38 -3.50 13.19
CA ASP A 140 -28.54 -4.32 13.56
C ASP A 140 -29.25 -3.64 14.74
N GLU A 141 -30.33 -2.90 14.44
CA GLU A 141 -31.17 -2.20 15.41
C GLU A 141 -31.92 -3.14 16.38
N ASN A 142 -31.70 -4.45 16.31
CA ASN A 142 -32.33 -5.47 17.15
C ASN A 142 -31.37 -6.00 18.21
N VAL A 143 -30.78 -5.14 19.01
CA VAL A 143 -30.33 -5.57 20.34
C VAL A 143 -31.49 -5.27 21.28
N GLU A 144 -32.42 -6.23 21.40
CA GLU A 144 -33.38 -6.23 22.50
C GLU A 144 -32.62 -6.10 23.82
N GLN A 145 -33.06 -5.16 24.63
CA GLN A 145 -32.61 -4.84 25.96
C GLN A 145 -32.78 -5.99 26.94
#